data_648cd853ffaec1d1150b1c7d2d942034
#
_entry.id   648cd853ffaec1d1150b1c7d2d942034
#
_cell.length_a   1.000
_cell.length_b   1.000
_cell.length_c   1.000
_cell.angle_alpha   90.00
_cell.angle_beta   90.00
_cell.angle_gamma   90.00
#
_symmetry.space_group_name_H-M   'P 1'
#
loop_
_entity.id
_entity.type
_entity.pdbx_description
1 polymer ?
#
loop_
_entity_poly.entity_id
_entity_poly.type
_entity_poly.pdbx_seq_one_letter_code
_entity_poly.pdbx_strand_id
1 'polypeptide(L)'
;KGNYDIVMPYAAPWTFAEILPYLLWVLLGIALILIFWLYWDRRRKNKPLFTPKKEEIPPYVMAIRSLDEIKGNRLWQAGKEKEYYTRLTDTVRQYLDGEFAIPAMEQTSSETMQALVNCKEVEAKERERIAEMLTTADYVKFAKFTPLQDENSRYLDAAYEFVNNTHQRVEAEIAQQQKQEEERKRQEEEQQRKEAEKSETPEDVKDK
;
A
#
# COMPACT_ATOMS: atom_id res chain seq x y z
N LYS A 1 56.31 47.06 -45.20
CA LYS A 1 56.20 45.99 -44.17
C LYS A 1 55.14 46.44 -43.19
N GLY A 2 53.90 45.91 -43.35
CA GLY A 2 52.80 46.21 -42.44
C GLY A 2 52.81 45.23 -41.30
N ASN A 3 52.95 45.70 -40.08
CA ASN A 3 52.70 44.94 -38.87
C ASN A 3 51.20 44.75 -38.71
N TYR A 4 50.74 43.50 -38.83
CA TYR A 4 49.38 43.16 -38.43
C TYR A 4 49.40 42.88 -36.92
N ASP A 5 48.84 43.82 -36.15
CA ASP A 5 48.58 43.57 -34.72
C ASP A 5 47.49 42.50 -34.61
N ILE A 6 47.86 41.39 -34.05
CA ILE A 6 46.91 40.31 -33.71
C ILE A 6 46.19 40.77 -32.45
N VAL A 7 45.02 41.35 -32.62
CA VAL A 7 44.13 41.66 -31.50
C VAL A 7 43.61 40.34 -30.95
N MET A 8 43.93 40.01 -29.72
CA MET A 8 43.38 38.83 -29.03
C MET A 8 41.85 38.96 -28.96
N PRO A 9 41.11 37.86 -29.20
CA PRO A 9 39.66 37.93 -29.12
C PRO A 9 39.22 38.32 -27.70
N TYR A 10 38.47 39.40 -27.61
CA TYR A 10 37.91 39.88 -26.36
C TYR A 10 36.86 38.88 -25.88
N ALA A 11 37.15 38.20 -24.75
CA ALA A 11 36.19 37.35 -24.11
C ALA A 11 35.12 38.23 -23.45
N ALA A 12 34.01 38.42 -24.14
CA ALA A 12 32.89 39.16 -23.60
C ALA A 12 32.35 38.42 -22.36
N PRO A 13 32.07 39.09 -21.24
CA PRO A 13 31.48 38.46 -20.08
C PRO A 13 30.08 37.92 -20.45
N TRP A 14 29.76 36.74 -19.97
CA TRP A 14 28.50 36.07 -20.23
C TRP A 14 27.31 36.98 -19.82
N THR A 15 26.46 37.27 -20.77
CA THR A 15 25.29 38.14 -20.55
C THR A 15 24.16 37.29 -19.99
N PHE A 16 23.37 37.83 -19.06
CA PHE A 16 22.21 37.15 -18.47
C PHE A 16 21.26 36.56 -19.52
N ALA A 17 21.14 37.17 -20.69
CA ALA A 17 20.35 36.70 -21.81
C ALA A 17 20.86 35.36 -22.40
N GLU A 18 22.16 35.08 -22.30
CA GLU A 18 22.76 33.83 -22.80
C GLU A 18 22.60 32.69 -21.80
N ILE A 19 22.54 33.00 -20.50
CA ILE A 19 22.37 32.00 -19.43
C ILE A 19 20.90 31.59 -19.27
N LEU A 20 19.97 32.50 -19.55
CA LEU A 20 18.53 32.28 -19.38
C LEU A 20 18.00 31.04 -20.08
N PRO A 21 18.33 30.75 -21.37
CA PRO A 21 17.83 29.53 -22.02
C PRO A 21 18.37 28.24 -21.38
N TYR A 22 19.63 28.24 -20.89
CA TYR A 22 20.17 27.04 -20.20
C TYR A 22 19.51 26.82 -18.86
N LEU A 23 19.22 27.89 -18.12
CA LEU A 23 18.50 27.83 -16.84
C LEU A 23 17.09 27.30 -17.04
N LEU A 24 16.42 27.67 -18.12
CA LEU A 24 15.07 27.19 -18.47
C LEU A 24 15.08 25.70 -18.82
N TRP A 25 16.10 25.21 -19.55
CA TRP A 25 16.27 23.80 -19.84
C TRP A 25 16.56 22.96 -18.60
N VAL A 26 17.38 23.47 -17.66
CA VAL A 26 17.65 22.80 -16.37
C VAL A 26 16.37 22.72 -15.54
N LEU A 27 15.59 23.79 -15.49
CA LEU A 27 14.32 23.84 -14.75
C LEU A 27 13.29 22.86 -15.33
N LEU A 28 13.22 22.76 -16.67
CA LEU A 28 12.41 21.79 -17.38
C LEU A 28 12.84 20.36 -17.06
N GLY A 29 14.15 20.09 -17.03
CA GLY A 29 14.70 18.79 -16.67
C GLY A 29 14.34 18.36 -15.25
N ILE A 30 14.46 19.28 -14.29
CA ILE A 30 14.06 19.04 -12.89
C ILE A 30 12.55 18.77 -12.80
N ALA A 31 11.72 19.53 -13.50
CA ALA A 31 10.27 19.31 -13.53
C ALA A 31 9.91 17.94 -14.09
N LEU A 32 10.56 17.49 -15.17
CA LEU A 32 10.34 16.14 -15.73
C LEU A 32 10.77 15.03 -14.76
N ILE A 33 11.90 15.19 -14.07
CA ILE A 33 12.37 14.23 -13.06
C ILE A 33 11.38 14.15 -11.90
N LEU A 34 10.87 15.31 -11.42
CA LEU A 34 9.86 15.35 -10.35
C LEU A 34 8.55 14.69 -10.79
N ILE A 35 8.08 14.97 -12.01
CA ILE A 35 6.88 14.35 -12.58
C ILE A 35 7.09 12.83 -12.69
N PHE A 36 8.25 12.39 -13.20
CA PHE A 36 8.59 10.98 -13.32
C PHE A 36 8.66 10.31 -11.95
N TRP A 37 9.27 10.96 -10.96
CA TRP A 37 9.36 10.45 -9.59
C TRP A 37 7.98 10.35 -8.93
N LEU A 38 7.14 11.39 -9.07
CA LEU A 38 5.75 11.38 -8.60
C LEU A 38 4.90 10.32 -9.31
N TYR A 39 5.11 10.15 -10.61
CA TYR A 39 4.44 9.10 -11.39
C TYR A 39 4.85 7.70 -10.91
N TRP A 40 6.16 7.49 -10.67
CA TRP A 40 6.69 6.22 -10.19
C TRP A 40 6.24 5.92 -8.75
N ASP A 41 6.29 6.89 -7.84
CA ASP A 41 5.81 6.74 -6.46
C ASP A 41 4.30 6.46 -6.41
N ARG A 42 3.52 7.11 -7.25
CA ARG A 42 2.09 6.85 -7.39
C ARG A 42 1.80 5.48 -8.01
N ARG A 43 2.59 5.07 -9.00
CA ARG A 43 2.44 3.74 -9.60
C ARG A 43 2.76 2.63 -8.59
N ARG A 44 3.73 2.86 -7.70
CA ARG A 44 4.00 1.95 -6.57
C ARG A 44 2.86 1.90 -5.55
N LYS A 45 2.11 2.98 -5.40
CA LYS A 45 0.99 3.10 -4.44
C LYS A 45 -0.38 2.78 -5.07
N ASN A 46 -0.43 2.38 -6.35
CA ASN A 46 -1.66 2.04 -7.12
C ASN A 46 -2.84 3.01 -6.89
N LYS A 47 -2.59 4.32 -6.65
CA LYS A 47 -3.66 5.30 -6.47
C LYS A 47 -3.97 5.95 -7.81
N PRO A 48 -5.12 5.67 -8.43
CA PRO A 48 -5.53 6.32 -9.68
C PRO A 48 -5.71 7.83 -9.45
N LEU A 49 -5.23 8.63 -10.41
CA LEU A 49 -5.20 10.11 -10.35
C LEU A 49 -6.58 10.77 -10.35
N PHE A 50 -7.59 10.07 -10.85
CA PHE A 50 -8.97 10.55 -10.98
C PHE A 50 -9.95 9.39 -10.82
N THR A 51 -10.23 9.00 -9.57
CA THR A 51 -11.48 8.31 -9.29
C THR A 51 -12.38 9.29 -8.54
N PRO A 52 -13.62 9.54 -9.01
CA PRO A 52 -14.61 10.13 -8.13
C PRO A 52 -14.68 9.22 -6.90
N LYS A 53 -14.73 9.80 -5.71
CA LYS A 53 -14.87 9.08 -4.44
C LYS A 53 -16.20 8.31 -4.47
N LYS A 54 -16.19 7.18 -5.17
CA LYS A 54 -17.19 6.14 -5.01
C LYS A 54 -16.99 5.67 -3.58
N GLU A 55 -18.02 5.56 -2.80
CA GLU A 55 -17.96 4.91 -1.49
C GLU A 55 -17.28 3.57 -1.70
N GLU A 56 -16.00 3.50 -1.39
CA GLU A 56 -15.20 2.29 -1.59
C GLU A 56 -15.71 1.31 -0.54
N ILE A 57 -16.40 0.27 -1.02
CA ILE A 57 -16.82 -0.83 -0.17
C ILE A 57 -15.55 -1.40 0.48
N PRO A 58 -15.48 -1.51 1.81
CA PRO A 58 -14.29 -2.02 2.49
C PRO A 58 -13.83 -3.36 1.89
N PRO A 59 -12.52 -3.58 1.72
CA PRO A 59 -11.97 -4.80 1.13
C PRO A 59 -12.48 -6.07 1.80
N TYR A 60 -12.62 -6.03 3.13
CA TYR A 60 -13.22 -7.10 3.92
C TYR A 60 -14.64 -7.45 3.44
N VAL A 61 -15.51 -6.45 3.28
CA VAL A 61 -16.92 -6.66 2.87
C VAL A 61 -16.98 -7.24 1.46
N MET A 62 -16.12 -6.76 0.56
CA MET A 62 -16.03 -7.30 -0.80
C MET A 62 -15.56 -8.76 -0.80
N ALA A 63 -14.54 -9.08 0.00
CA ALA A 63 -14.01 -10.43 0.09
C ALA A 63 -15.05 -11.41 0.63
N ILE A 64 -15.72 -11.09 1.75
CA ILE A 64 -16.76 -11.94 2.33
C ILE A 64 -17.91 -12.16 1.34
N ARG A 65 -18.38 -11.10 0.68
CA ARG A 65 -19.44 -11.21 -0.34
C ARG A 65 -19.04 -12.14 -1.49
N SER A 66 -17.82 -12.03 -1.98
CA SER A 66 -17.30 -12.89 -3.06
C SER A 66 -17.17 -14.35 -2.60
N LEU A 67 -16.72 -14.59 -1.37
CA LEU A 67 -16.66 -15.95 -0.78
C LEU A 67 -18.05 -16.55 -0.63
N ASP A 68 -19.04 -15.76 -0.20
CA ASP A 68 -20.45 -16.20 -0.10
C ASP A 68 -21.02 -16.57 -1.48
N GLU A 69 -20.71 -15.79 -2.53
CA GLU A 69 -21.09 -16.11 -3.91
C GLU A 69 -20.43 -17.41 -4.40
N ILE A 70 -19.14 -17.62 -4.10
CA ILE A 70 -18.43 -18.86 -4.45
C ILE A 70 -19.08 -20.06 -3.77
N LYS A 71 -19.41 -19.93 -2.48
CA LYS A 71 -20.09 -20.96 -1.70
C LYS A 71 -21.46 -21.29 -2.27
N GLY A 72 -22.24 -20.26 -2.62
CA GLY A 72 -23.59 -20.41 -3.17
C GLY A 72 -23.61 -21.02 -4.56
N ASN A 73 -22.62 -20.73 -5.40
CA ASN A 73 -22.56 -21.21 -6.78
C ASN A 73 -22.20 -22.70 -6.93
N ARG A 74 -21.69 -23.34 -5.88
CA ARG A 74 -21.32 -24.77 -5.86
C ARG A 74 -20.52 -25.24 -7.08
N LEU A 75 -19.56 -24.40 -7.53
CA LEU A 75 -18.85 -24.60 -8.80
C LEU A 75 -18.07 -25.92 -8.85
N TRP A 76 -17.38 -26.27 -7.78
CA TRP A 76 -16.58 -27.50 -7.74
C TRP A 76 -17.48 -28.75 -7.72
N GLN A 77 -18.68 -28.69 -7.08
CA GLN A 77 -19.66 -29.80 -7.14
C GLN A 77 -20.24 -29.99 -8.56
N ALA A 78 -20.21 -28.91 -9.38
CA ALA A 78 -20.65 -28.95 -10.77
C ALA A 78 -19.53 -29.31 -11.76
N GLY A 79 -18.35 -29.75 -11.27
CA GLY A 79 -17.20 -30.10 -12.12
C GLY A 79 -16.48 -28.90 -12.73
N LYS A 80 -16.64 -27.72 -12.13
CA LYS A 80 -16.02 -26.46 -12.59
C LYS A 80 -14.89 -26.03 -11.65
N GLU A 81 -14.00 -26.94 -11.33
CA GLU A 81 -12.92 -26.72 -10.35
C GLU A 81 -12.03 -25.56 -10.77
N LYS A 82 -11.69 -25.45 -12.06
CA LYS A 82 -10.87 -24.34 -12.55
C LYS A 82 -11.52 -22.97 -12.31
N GLU A 83 -12.83 -22.86 -12.53
CA GLU A 83 -13.57 -21.62 -12.28
C GLU A 83 -13.63 -21.32 -10.77
N TYR A 84 -13.87 -22.35 -9.97
CA TYR A 84 -13.88 -22.25 -8.52
C TYR A 84 -12.55 -21.70 -7.97
N TYR A 85 -11.43 -22.34 -8.31
CA TYR A 85 -10.11 -21.91 -7.83
C TYR A 85 -9.69 -20.56 -8.38
N THR A 86 -10.11 -20.22 -9.61
CA THR A 86 -9.87 -18.87 -10.14
C THR A 86 -10.56 -17.82 -9.28
N ARG A 87 -11.85 -17.96 -9.04
CA ARG A 87 -12.62 -17.01 -8.21
C ARG A 87 -12.10 -16.95 -6.77
N LEU A 88 -11.79 -18.10 -6.17
CA LEU A 88 -11.28 -18.17 -4.81
C LEU A 88 -9.93 -17.43 -4.66
N THR A 89 -8.98 -17.71 -5.56
CA THR A 89 -7.68 -17.04 -5.54
C THR A 89 -7.77 -15.56 -5.86
N ASP A 90 -8.62 -15.16 -6.81
CA ASP A 90 -8.81 -13.76 -7.17
C ASP A 90 -9.43 -12.97 -6.00
N THR A 91 -10.38 -13.58 -5.26
CA THR A 91 -10.96 -12.97 -4.05
C THR A 91 -9.91 -12.71 -2.99
N VAL A 92 -9.05 -13.71 -2.69
CA VAL A 92 -7.98 -13.55 -1.69
C VAL A 92 -6.94 -12.53 -2.16
N ARG A 93 -6.57 -12.53 -3.44
CA ARG A 93 -5.63 -11.56 -4.01
C ARG A 93 -6.18 -10.13 -3.99
N GLN A 94 -7.45 -9.94 -4.32
CA GLN A 94 -8.12 -8.63 -4.22
C GLN A 94 -8.19 -8.13 -2.77
N TYR A 95 -8.44 -9.02 -1.82
CA TYR A 95 -8.41 -8.68 -0.40
C TYR A 95 -7.01 -8.25 0.05
N LEU A 96 -5.96 -8.97 -0.37
CA LEU A 96 -4.58 -8.60 -0.07
C LEU A 96 -4.17 -7.25 -0.66
N ASP A 97 -4.64 -6.93 -1.85
CA ASP A 97 -4.39 -5.64 -2.50
C ASP A 97 -5.09 -4.49 -1.76
N GLY A 98 -6.35 -4.70 -1.39
CA GLY A 98 -7.15 -3.68 -0.71
C GLY A 98 -6.78 -3.44 0.76
N GLU A 99 -6.52 -4.51 1.53
CA GLU A 99 -6.30 -4.43 2.98
C GLU A 99 -4.82 -4.17 3.32
N PHE A 100 -3.89 -4.84 2.62
CA PHE A 100 -2.45 -4.79 2.93
C PHE A 100 -1.63 -4.03 1.89
N ALA A 101 -2.26 -3.47 0.84
CA ALA A 101 -1.59 -2.83 -0.28
C ALA A 101 -0.52 -3.72 -0.96
N ILE A 102 -0.72 -5.05 -0.93
CA ILE A 102 0.08 -6.03 -1.65
C ILE A 102 -0.51 -6.18 -3.05
N PRO A 103 0.20 -5.85 -4.15
CA PRO A 103 -0.34 -5.93 -5.51
C PRO A 103 -0.46 -7.40 -5.98
N ALA A 104 -1.18 -8.22 -5.22
CA ALA A 104 -1.26 -9.67 -5.40
C ALA A 104 -1.92 -10.08 -6.72
N MET A 105 -2.73 -9.20 -7.32
CA MET A 105 -3.34 -9.42 -8.65
C MET A 105 -2.31 -9.40 -9.79
N GLU A 106 -1.19 -8.69 -9.61
CA GLU A 106 -0.11 -8.57 -10.59
C GLU A 106 1.05 -9.54 -10.30
N GLN A 107 1.01 -10.25 -9.17
CA GLN A 107 2.07 -11.13 -8.68
C GLN A 107 1.77 -12.61 -8.96
N THR A 108 2.83 -13.39 -9.05
CA THR A 108 2.72 -14.86 -9.01
C THR A 108 2.36 -15.34 -7.59
N SER A 109 1.90 -16.58 -7.46
CA SER A 109 1.61 -17.16 -6.14
C SER A 109 2.83 -17.15 -5.21
N SER A 110 4.03 -17.39 -5.73
CA SER A 110 5.28 -17.35 -4.97
C SER A 110 5.62 -15.94 -4.47
N GLU A 111 5.48 -14.93 -5.32
CA GLU A 111 5.73 -13.52 -4.95
C GLU A 111 4.71 -13.03 -3.92
N THR A 112 3.43 -13.37 -4.08
CA THR A 112 2.38 -13.07 -3.10
C THR A 112 2.70 -13.68 -1.75
N MET A 113 3.14 -14.94 -1.71
CA MET A 113 3.52 -15.61 -0.46
C MET A 113 4.74 -14.97 0.20
N GLN A 114 5.73 -14.55 -0.59
CA GLN A 114 6.89 -13.84 -0.07
C GLN A 114 6.51 -12.48 0.52
N ALA A 115 5.60 -11.76 -0.12
CA ALA A 115 5.08 -10.50 0.40
C ALA A 115 4.35 -10.69 1.74
N LEU A 116 3.55 -11.77 1.89
CA LEU A 116 2.84 -12.11 3.14
C LEU A 116 3.76 -12.43 4.33
N VAL A 117 5.00 -12.84 4.09
CA VAL A 117 5.97 -13.08 5.18
C VAL A 117 6.23 -11.81 6.00
N ASN A 118 6.15 -10.65 5.36
CA ASN A 118 6.42 -9.36 6.00
C ASN A 118 5.19 -8.74 6.69
N CYS A 119 4.00 -9.35 6.54
CA CYS A 119 2.77 -8.87 7.19
C CYS A 119 2.66 -9.43 8.60
N LYS A 120 2.69 -8.54 9.60
CA LYS A 120 2.61 -8.90 11.03
C LYS A 120 1.22 -9.42 11.41
N GLU A 121 0.20 -8.92 10.73
CA GLU A 121 -1.20 -9.24 10.94
C GLU A 121 -1.57 -10.65 10.48
N VAL A 122 -0.67 -11.29 9.72
CA VAL A 122 -0.88 -12.65 9.17
C VAL A 122 -0.06 -13.67 9.95
N GLU A 123 -0.72 -14.59 10.62
CA GLU A 123 -0.07 -15.67 11.36
C GLU A 123 0.59 -16.69 10.44
N ALA A 124 1.65 -17.37 10.94
CA ALA A 124 2.38 -18.37 10.16
C ALA A 124 1.47 -19.51 9.65
N LYS A 125 0.53 -19.96 10.48
CA LYS A 125 -0.42 -21.01 10.14
C LYS A 125 -1.39 -20.60 9.03
N GLU A 126 -1.84 -19.37 9.06
CA GLU A 126 -2.72 -18.80 8.01
C GLU A 126 -1.97 -18.66 6.70
N ARG A 127 -0.73 -18.17 6.75
CA ARG A 127 0.14 -18.10 5.57
C ARG A 127 0.33 -19.46 4.92
N GLU A 128 0.60 -20.49 5.73
CA GLU A 128 0.79 -21.85 5.23
C GLU A 128 -0.46 -22.35 4.51
N ARG A 129 -1.65 -22.18 5.09
CA ARG A 129 -2.93 -22.58 4.48
C ARG A 129 -3.23 -21.84 3.18
N ILE A 130 -2.94 -20.53 3.14
CA ILE A 130 -3.11 -19.73 1.92
C ILE A 130 -2.07 -20.13 0.86
N ALA A 131 -0.84 -20.47 1.26
CA ALA A 131 0.17 -20.99 0.35
C ALA A 131 -0.26 -22.32 -0.30
N GLU A 132 -0.77 -23.25 0.50
CA GLU A 132 -1.30 -24.52 0.01
C GLU A 132 -2.45 -24.28 -0.98
N MET A 133 -3.39 -23.40 -0.64
CA MET A 133 -4.52 -23.05 -1.50
C MET A 133 -4.06 -22.47 -2.83
N LEU A 134 -3.13 -21.49 -2.82
CA LEU A 134 -2.60 -20.86 -4.04
C LEU A 134 -1.84 -21.86 -4.90
N THR A 135 -1.04 -22.73 -4.29
CA THR A 135 -0.29 -23.78 -4.98
C THR A 135 -1.24 -24.81 -5.62
N THR A 136 -2.24 -25.25 -4.88
CA THR A 136 -3.27 -26.17 -5.42
C THR A 136 -4.04 -25.53 -6.55
N ALA A 137 -4.39 -24.26 -6.43
CA ALA A 137 -5.06 -23.51 -7.49
C ALA A 137 -4.23 -23.45 -8.78
N ASP A 138 -2.92 -23.27 -8.67
CA ASP A 138 -2.02 -23.27 -9.81
C ASP A 138 -1.99 -24.65 -10.50
N TYR A 139 -1.95 -25.75 -9.73
CA TYR A 139 -2.04 -27.10 -10.29
C TYR A 139 -3.38 -27.35 -10.98
N VAL A 140 -4.50 -26.90 -10.42
CA VAL A 140 -5.82 -27.04 -11.06
C VAL A 140 -5.90 -26.22 -12.33
N LYS A 141 -5.40 -24.98 -12.32
CA LYS A 141 -5.46 -24.07 -13.46
C LYS A 141 -4.58 -24.51 -14.64
N PHE A 142 -3.37 -25.03 -14.35
CA PHE A 142 -2.34 -25.25 -15.36
C PHE A 142 -1.98 -26.73 -15.58
N ALA A 143 -2.12 -27.60 -14.58
CA ALA A 143 -1.75 -28.99 -14.65
C ALA A 143 -2.96 -29.96 -14.75
N LYS A 144 -4.20 -29.45 -14.83
CA LYS A 144 -5.44 -30.26 -14.84
C LYS A 144 -5.54 -31.18 -13.60
N PHE A 145 -4.99 -30.78 -12.48
CA PHE A 145 -5.11 -31.50 -11.23
C PHE A 145 -6.54 -31.40 -10.70
N THR A 146 -7.08 -32.49 -10.18
CA THR A 146 -8.41 -32.56 -9.56
C THR A 146 -8.23 -32.79 -8.05
N PRO A 147 -8.47 -31.77 -7.21
CA PRO A 147 -8.37 -31.90 -5.75
C PRO A 147 -9.45 -32.83 -5.18
N LEU A 148 -9.23 -33.31 -3.96
CA LEU A 148 -10.25 -34.06 -3.23
C LEU A 148 -11.42 -33.13 -2.86
N GLN A 149 -12.62 -33.72 -2.70
CA GLN A 149 -13.82 -32.91 -2.40
C GLN A 149 -13.73 -32.16 -1.07
N ASP A 150 -13.10 -32.78 -0.05
CA ASP A 150 -12.85 -32.16 1.25
C ASP A 150 -11.80 -31.05 1.19
N GLU A 151 -10.83 -31.11 0.27
CA GLU A 151 -9.86 -30.03 0.07
C GLU A 151 -10.52 -28.77 -0.45
N ASN A 152 -11.51 -28.88 -1.35
CA ASN A 152 -12.22 -27.74 -1.88
C ASN A 152 -12.95 -26.94 -0.78
N SER A 153 -13.66 -27.64 0.13
CA SER A 153 -14.34 -26.98 1.25
C SER A 153 -13.33 -26.41 2.25
N ARG A 154 -12.25 -27.14 2.54
CA ARG A 154 -11.20 -26.71 3.47
C ARG A 154 -10.51 -25.43 3.01
N TYR A 155 -10.24 -25.26 1.72
CA TYR A 155 -9.64 -24.04 1.20
C TYR A 155 -10.60 -22.85 1.19
N LEU A 156 -11.89 -23.08 0.97
CA LEU A 156 -12.89 -22.02 1.13
C LEU A 156 -12.99 -21.57 2.60
N ASP A 157 -13.03 -22.50 3.54
CA ASP A 157 -13.07 -22.20 4.96
C ASP A 157 -11.77 -21.50 5.41
N ALA A 158 -10.61 -21.92 4.89
CA ALA A 158 -9.34 -21.25 5.14
C ALA A 158 -9.32 -19.80 4.62
N ALA A 159 -9.95 -19.54 3.47
CA ALA A 159 -10.06 -18.17 2.96
C ALA A 159 -10.98 -17.31 3.84
N TYR A 160 -12.11 -17.84 4.33
CA TYR A 160 -12.96 -17.14 5.29
C TYR A 160 -12.23 -16.84 6.61
N GLU A 161 -11.56 -17.86 7.19
CA GLU A 161 -10.79 -17.69 8.42
C GLU A 161 -9.71 -16.61 8.24
N PHE A 162 -8.98 -16.67 7.13
CA PHE A 162 -7.93 -15.70 6.80
C PHE A 162 -8.47 -14.29 6.75
N VAL A 163 -9.53 -14.04 5.97
CA VAL A 163 -10.13 -12.71 5.80
C VAL A 163 -10.68 -12.17 7.13
N ASN A 164 -11.38 -13.01 7.90
CA ASN A 164 -11.95 -12.59 9.18
C ASN A 164 -10.88 -12.27 10.23
N ASN A 165 -9.92 -13.17 10.40
CA ASN A 165 -8.91 -13.04 11.46
C ASN A 165 -7.96 -11.89 11.20
N THR A 166 -7.52 -11.72 9.95
CA THR A 166 -6.62 -10.63 9.59
C THR A 166 -7.32 -9.28 9.71
N HIS A 167 -8.57 -9.16 9.28
CA HIS A 167 -9.35 -7.93 9.43
C HIS A 167 -9.54 -7.55 10.91
N GLN A 168 -9.89 -8.51 11.77
CA GLN A 168 -10.00 -8.26 13.22
C GLN A 168 -8.69 -7.76 13.84
N ARG A 169 -7.54 -8.29 13.40
CA ARG A 169 -6.23 -7.83 13.88
C ARG A 169 -5.92 -6.40 13.41
N VAL A 170 -6.20 -6.10 12.16
CA VAL A 170 -6.04 -4.74 11.61
C VAL A 170 -6.93 -3.75 12.36
N GLU A 171 -8.20 -4.06 12.59
CA GLU A 171 -9.11 -3.21 13.37
C GLU A 171 -8.62 -3.01 14.82
N ALA A 172 -8.15 -4.09 15.46
CA ALA A 172 -7.63 -4.01 16.81
C ALA A 172 -6.37 -3.13 16.90
N GLU A 173 -5.48 -3.22 15.90
CA GLU A 173 -4.28 -2.36 15.82
C GLU A 173 -4.63 -0.90 15.62
N ILE A 174 -5.56 -0.60 14.70
CA ILE A 174 -6.05 0.77 14.47
C ILE A 174 -6.66 1.35 15.75
N ALA A 175 -7.50 0.56 16.45
CA ALA A 175 -8.11 1.00 17.70
C ALA A 175 -7.08 1.25 18.81
N GLN A 176 -6.00 0.46 18.88
CA GLN A 176 -4.91 0.68 19.82
C GLN A 176 -4.12 1.94 19.48
N GLN A 177 -3.80 2.16 18.20
CA GLN A 177 -3.09 3.35 17.75
C GLN A 177 -3.89 4.64 18.05
N GLN A 178 -5.19 4.62 17.81
CA GLN A 178 -6.09 5.75 18.13
C GLN A 178 -6.09 6.07 19.62
N LYS A 179 -6.19 5.07 20.49
CA LYS A 179 -6.12 5.27 21.94
C LYS A 179 -4.79 5.86 22.39
N GLN A 180 -3.69 5.35 21.86
CA GLN A 180 -2.34 5.87 22.20
C GLN A 180 -2.18 7.32 21.73
N GLU A 181 -2.71 7.66 20.55
CA GLU A 181 -2.67 9.03 20.04
C GLU A 181 -3.52 9.99 20.88
N GLU A 182 -4.71 9.56 21.31
CA GLU A 182 -5.56 10.34 22.21
C GLU A 182 -4.92 10.55 23.59
N GLU A 183 -4.30 9.52 24.16
CA GLU A 183 -3.58 9.62 25.43
C GLU A 183 -2.38 10.57 25.32
N ARG A 184 -1.63 10.49 24.21
CA ARG A 184 -0.52 11.40 23.95
C ARG A 184 -1.00 12.86 23.86
N LYS A 185 -2.07 13.12 23.11
CA LYS A 185 -2.65 14.46 22.99
C LYS A 185 -3.09 15.01 24.34
N ARG A 186 -3.76 14.18 25.17
CA ARG A 186 -4.16 14.57 26.53
C ARG A 186 -2.96 14.91 27.41
N GLN A 187 -1.88 14.13 27.34
CA GLN A 187 -0.65 14.41 28.10
C GLN A 187 0.03 15.69 27.64
N GLU A 188 0.09 15.95 26.34
CA GLU A 188 0.62 17.19 25.76
C GLU A 188 -0.21 18.41 26.18
N GLU A 189 -1.54 18.33 26.14
CA GLU A 189 -2.44 19.40 26.62
C GLU A 189 -2.29 19.66 28.13
N GLU A 190 -2.17 18.60 28.94
CA GLU A 190 -1.97 18.74 30.38
C GLU A 190 -0.62 19.36 30.73
N GLN A 191 0.44 19.00 30.00
CA GLN A 191 1.76 19.63 30.16
C GLN A 191 1.72 21.11 29.78
N GLN A 192 1.13 21.46 28.65
CA GLN A 192 0.98 22.85 28.20
C GLN A 192 0.19 23.68 29.24
N ARG A 193 -0.88 23.10 29.80
CA ARG A 193 -1.67 23.76 30.86
C ARG A 193 -0.86 24.01 32.12
N LYS A 194 -0.07 23.02 32.57
CA LYS A 194 0.83 23.16 33.73
C LYS A 194 1.94 24.19 33.51
N GLU A 195 2.49 24.25 32.29
CA GLU A 195 3.49 25.26 31.92
C GLU A 195 2.89 26.67 31.85
N ALA A 196 1.68 26.81 31.30
CA ALA A 196 0.97 28.08 31.27
C ALA A 196 0.64 28.58 32.69
N GLU A 197 0.15 27.70 33.56
CA GLU A 197 -0.16 28.02 34.97
C GLU A 197 1.10 28.42 35.76
N LYS A 198 2.24 27.79 35.44
CA LYS A 198 3.52 28.11 36.06
C LYS A 198 4.11 29.45 35.58
N SER A 199 3.78 29.87 34.35
CA SER A 199 4.20 31.17 33.78
C SER A 199 3.33 32.34 34.25
N GLU A 200 2.10 32.07 34.70
CA GLU A 200 1.17 33.07 35.23
C GLU A 200 1.30 33.35 36.73
N THR A 201 2.09 32.56 37.46
CA THR A 201 2.38 32.84 38.88
C THR A 201 3.48 33.89 38.95
N PRO A 202 3.20 35.19 39.31
CA PRO A 202 4.23 36.21 39.44
C PRO A 202 5.10 35.88 40.66
N GLU A 203 6.42 35.93 40.47
CA GLU A 203 7.40 36.09 41.52
C GLU A 203 7.22 37.48 42.20
N ASP A 204 6.14 37.67 42.93
CA ASP A 204 5.99 38.80 43.84
C ASP A 204 5.77 38.24 45.22
N VAL A 205 6.81 38.15 46.00
CA VAL A 205 6.97 38.46 47.41
C VAL A 205 8.33 37.93 47.90
N LYS A 206 9.38 38.66 47.57
CA LYS A 206 10.58 38.73 48.46
C LYS A 206 11.25 40.08 48.29
N ASP A 207 10.72 41.07 48.97
CA ASP A 207 11.50 42.16 49.54
C ASP A 207 10.63 42.93 50.52
N LYS A 208 10.74 42.54 51.78
CA LYS A 208 10.66 43.47 52.92
C LYS A 208 11.35 42.86 54.18
#